data_a392571cf8094877a8c7be702c629791
#
_entry.id   a392571cf8094877a8c7be702c629791
#
_cell.length_a   1.000
_cell.length_b   1.000
_cell.length_c   1.000
_cell.angle_alpha   90.00
_cell.angle_beta   90.00
_cell.angle_gamma   90.00
#
_symmetry.space_group_name_H-M   'P 1'
#
loop_
_entity.id
_entity.type
_entity.pdbx_description
1 polymer ?
#
loop_
_entity_poly.entity_id
_entity_poly.type
_entity_poly.pdbx_seq_one_letter_code
_entity_poly.pdbx_strand_id
1 'polypeptide(L)'
;AGKHAGISYLLIDMDQPGIDVRPLRQMTGTADFNEVFMTDVRTPADWIVGERGEGWQVSRTTLKHERNSIGAASQTRALLAGVVRLAQETIREGRPAIEEPNVRQAIAKLEGYVCAHQYSGYRQFTKDAKGESAGIINMMNKIVSTNIGHDVARTVLDLLGDEGLMGASD
;
A
#
# COMPACT_ATOMS: atom_id res chain seq x y z
N ALA A 1 13.05 23.96 -24.26
CA ALA A 1 12.18 22.78 -24.06
C ALA A 1 11.65 22.80 -22.63
N GLY A 2 10.38 22.44 -22.42
CA GLY A 2 9.80 22.35 -21.09
C GLY A 2 10.49 21.26 -20.23
N LYS A 3 10.43 21.37 -18.91
CA LYS A 3 11.14 20.49 -17.94
C LYS A 3 10.97 18.98 -18.22
N HIS A 4 9.83 18.58 -18.78
CA HIS A 4 9.46 17.19 -19.03
C HIS A 4 9.47 16.81 -20.53
N ALA A 5 9.71 17.76 -21.41
CA ALA A 5 9.86 17.52 -22.84
C ALA A 5 11.17 16.79 -23.10
N GLY A 6 11.14 15.71 -23.86
CA GLY A 6 12.31 14.89 -24.17
C GLY A 6 12.44 13.62 -23.32
N ILE A 7 11.57 13.41 -22.34
CA ILE A 7 11.47 12.12 -21.63
C ILE A 7 10.63 11.18 -22.48
N SER A 8 11.15 9.99 -22.78
CA SER A 8 10.41 8.91 -23.47
C SER A 8 10.25 7.71 -22.56
N TYR A 9 9.18 6.95 -22.77
CA TYR A 9 8.90 5.73 -22.03
C TYR A 9 9.16 4.52 -22.93
N LEU A 10 10.04 3.63 -22.50
CA LEU A 10 10.46 2.47 -23.26
C LEU A 10 10.13 1.20 -22.50
N LEU A 11 9.66 0.18 -23.19
CA LEU A 11 9.63 -1.18 -22.65
C LEU A 11 11.00 -1.81 -22.85
N ILE A 12 11.41 -2.62 -21.89
CA ILE A 12 12.70 -3.31 -21.89
C ILE A 12 12.44 -4.76 -21.50
N ASP A 13 12.99 -5.69 -22.28
CA ASP A 13 13.04 -7.08 -21.86
C ASP A 13 14.01 -7.19 -20.67
N MET A 14 13.53 -7.72 -19.56
CA MET A 14 14.34 -7.87 -18.34
C MET A 14 15.23 -9.11 -18.38
N ASP A 15 14.95 -10.06 -19.27
CA ASP A 15 15.78 -11.27 -19.49
C ASP A 15 16.75 -11.06 -20.65
N GLN A 16 17.75 -10.20 -20.43
CA GLN A 16 18.78 -9.92 -21.41
C GLN A 16 20.13 -9.63 -20.75
N PRO A 17 21.27 -9.81 -21.50
CA PRO A 17 22.59 -9.43 -21.00
C PRO A 17 22.67 -7.95 -20.62
N GLY A 18 23.36 -7.68 -19.52
CA GLY A 18 23.57 -6.31 -19.03
C GLY A 18 22.54 -5.85 -17.99
N ILE A 19 21.53 -6.66 -17.68
CA ILE A 19 20.63 -6.40 -16.55
C ILE A 19 21.03 -7.25 -15.35
N ASP A 20 21.26 -6.60 -14.22
CA ASP A 20 21.57 -7.23 -12.94
C ASP A 20 20.58 -6.72 -11.90
N VAL A 21 19.76 -7.62 -11.36
CA VAL A 21 18.72 -7.31 -10.37
C VAL A 21 19.19 -7.81 -9.00
N ARG A 22 19.38 -6.90 -8.06
CA ARG A 22 19.85 -7.18 -6.72
C ARG A 22 18.78 -6.91 -5.66
N PRO A 23 18.36 -7.92 -4.90
CA PRO A 23 17.37 -7.71 -3.84
C PRO A 23 17.92 -6.81 -2.73
N LEU A 24 17.11 -5.84 -2.30
CA LEU A 24 17.37 -4.97 -1.15
C LEU A 24 16.74 -5.57 0.09
N ARG A 25 17.56 -6.08 1.00
CA ARG A 25 17.08 -6.62 2.27
C ARG A 25 16.64 -5.48 3.20
N GLN A 26 15.37 -5.48 3.57
CA GLN A 26 14.78 -4.50 4.48
C GLN A 26 15.03 -4.89 5.95
N MET A 27 14.73 -3.97 6.89
CA MET A 27 14.82 -4.21 8.34
C MET A 27 13.92 -5.37 8.80
N THR A 28 12.82 -5.61 8.08
CA THR A 28 11.89 -6.73 8.33
C THR A 28 12.46 -8.10 7.95
N GLY A 29 13.64 -8.14 7.28
CA GLY A 29 14.25 -9.36 6.75
C GLY A 29 13.73 -9.72 5.36
N THR A 30 12.65 -9.12 4.86
CA THR A 30 12.14 -9.33 3.50
C THR A 30 12.95 -8.54 2.45
N ALA A 31 12.79 -8.88 1.18
CA ALA A 31 13.43 -8.20 0.06
C ALA A 31 12.38 -7.86 -1.02
N ASP A 32 11.43 -7.00 -0.67
CA ASP A 32 10.34 -6.60 -1.56
C ASP A 32 10.77 -5.56 -2.60
N PHE A 33 11.96 -4.99 -2.45
CA PHE A 33 12.54 -4.02 -3.37
C PHE A 33 13.85 -4.52 -3.94
N ASN A 34 14.20 -4.01 -5.12
CA ASN A 34 15.42 -4.38 -5.81
C ASN A 34 16.16 -3.16 -6.34
N GLU A 35 17.47 -3.24 -6.42
CA GLU A 35 18.29 -2.39 -7.28
C GLU A 35 18.40 -3.05 -8.64
N VAL A 36 18.27 -2.26 -9.70
CA VAL A 36 18.43 -2.74 -11.07
C VAL A 36 19.58 -1.97 -11.72
N PHE A 37 20.61 -2.69 -12.11
CA PHE A 37 21.76 -2.14 -12.85
C PHE A 37 21.59 -2.49 -14.32
N MET A 38 21.79 -1.49 -15.18
CA MET A 38 21.65 -1.63 -16.62
C MET A 38 22.94 -1.18 -17.29
N THR A 39 23.64 -2.10 -17.98
CA THR A 39 24.89 -1.83 -18.69
C THR A 39 24.71 -2.30 -20.14
N ASP A 40 24.79 -1.36 -21.08
CA ASP A 40 24.65 -1.62 -22.53
C ASP A 40 23.36 -2.36 -22.92
N VAL A 41 22.31 -2.19 -22.12
CA VAL A 41 20.98 -2.78 -22.36
C VAL A 41 20.39 -2.21 -23.64
N ARG A 42 19.81 -3.09 -24.47
CA ARG A 42 19.21 -2.73 -25.75
C ARG A 42 17.73 -3.08 -25.79
N THR A 43 16.97 -2.21 -26.43
CA THR A 43 15.55 -2.45 -26.71
C THR A 43 15.23 -1.99 -28.14
N PRO A 44 14.28 -2.64 -28.85
CA PRO A 44 13.81 -2.17 -30.13
C PRO A 44 13.27 -0.72 -30.04
N ALA A 45 13.58 0.09 -31.04
CA ALA A 45 13.18 1.50 -31.06
C ALA A 45 11.66 1.70 -31.13
N ASP A 46 10.93 0.71 -31.63
CA ASP A 46 9.47 0.66 -31.73
C ASP A 46 8.78 0.22 -30.43
N TRP A 47 9.54 -0.18 -29.41
CA TRP A 47 9.01 -0.47 -28.06
C TRP A 47 8.82 0.80 -27.23
N ILE A 48 8.74 1.94 -27.87
CA ILE A 48 8.35 3.19 -27.25
C ILE A 48 6.85 3.18 -26.94
N VAL A 49 6.46 3.61 -25.75
CA VAL A 49 5.07 3.77 -25.34
C VAL A 49 4.66 5.23 -25.51
N GLY A 50 3.69 5.47 -26.39
CA GLY A 50 3.32 6.82 -26.80
C GLY A 50 4.32 7.43 -27.80
N GLU A 51 4.34 8.74 -27.89
CA GLU A 51 5.23 9.46 -28.80
C GLU A 51 6.58 9.80 -28.11
N ARG A 52 7.60 9.95 -28.93
CA ARG A 52 8.93 10.37 -28.44
C ARG A 52 8.83 11.75 -27.77
N GLY A 53 9.23 11.82 -26.51
CA GLY A 53 9.17 13.05 -25.71
C GLY A 53 7.90 13.15 -24.85
N GLU A 54 6.96 12.23 -24.93
CA GLU A 54 5.71 12.19 -24.14
C GLU A 54 5.76 11.21 -22.95
N GLY A 55 6.91 10.62 -22.67
CA GLY A 55 7.07 9.62 -21.62
C GLY A 55 6.66 10.09 -20.22
N TRP A 56 6.74 11.41 -19.96
CA TRP A 56 6.22 11.96 -18.72
C TRP A 56 4.71 11.76 -18.57
N GLN A 57 3.95 11.95 -19.65
CA GLN A 57 2.49 11.73 -19.64
C GLN A 57 2.16 10.26 -19.46
N VAL A 58 2.89 9.37 -20.15
CA VAL A 58 2.75 7.92 -19.99
C VAL A 58 2.98 7.50 -18.53
N SER A 59 4.10 7.94 -17.94
CA SER A 59 4.43 7.67 -16.54
C SER A 59 3.34 8.15 -15.58
N ARG A 60 2.79 9.35 -15.79
CA ARG A 60 1.69 9.88 -14.96
C ARG A 60 0.44 9.02 -15.04
N THR A 61 0.12 8.47 -16.21
CA THR A 61 -1.02 7.57 -16.38
C THR A 61 -0.82 6.28 -15.60
N THR A 62 0.35 5.65 -15.72
CA THR A 62 0.71 4.45 -14.95
C THR A 62 0.61 4.70 -13.44
N LEU A 63 1.23 5.77 -12.95
CA LEU A 63 1.21 6.14 -11.53
C LEU A 63 -0.20 6.51 -11.03
N LYS A 64 -1.09 7.01 -11.89
CA LYS A 64 -2.48 7.26 -11.52
C LYS A 64 -3.19 5.94 -11.21
N HIS A 65 -3.01 4.91 -12.02
CA HIS A 65 -3.60 3.60 -11.81
C HIS A 65 -3.00 2.89 -10.58
N GLU A 66 -1.69 2.98 -10.39
CA GLU A 66 -1.03 2.46 -9.21
C GLU A 66 -1.59 3.07 -7.90
N ARG A 67 -1.78 4.40 -7.86
CA ARG A 67 -2.37 5.08 -6.68
C ARG A 67 -3.76 4.58 -6.33
N ASN A 68 -4.54 4.10 -7.29
CA ASN A 68 -5.86 3.55 -7.03
C ASN A 68 -5.80 2.19 -6.31
N SER A 69 -4.70 1.46 -6.43
CA SER A 69 -4.47 0.18 -5.73
C SER A 69 -3.83 0.37 -4.35
N ILE A 70 -3.04 1.43 -4.16
CA ILE A 70 -2.39 1.73 -2.89
C ILE A 70 -3.43 2.31 -1.91
N GLY A 71 -3.57 1.66 -0.76
CA GLY A 71 -4.52 2.07 0.27
C GLY A 71 -5.96 1.66 -0.04
N ALA A 72 -6.13 0.52 -0.69
CA ALA A 72 -7.45 -0.05 -0.93
C ALA A 72 -8.18 -0.34 0.40
N ALA A 73 -9.45 0.04 0.49
CA ALA A 73 -10.25 -0.15 1.71
C ALA A 73 -10.43 -1.63 2.11
N SER A 74 -10.27 -2.57 1.16
CA SER A 74 -10.25 -4.01 1.45
C SER A 74 -9.08 -4.41 2.36
N GLN A 75 -7.93 -3.78 2.21
CA GLN A 75 -6.76 -4.05 3.05
C GLN A 75 -6.99 -3.61 4.50
N THR A 76 -7.50 -2.40 4.71
CA THR A 76 -7.80 -1.91 6.06
C THR A 76 -8.91 -2.71 6.74
N ARG A 77 -9.88 -3.21 5.97
CA ARG A 77 -10.91 -4.12 6.46
C ARG A 77 -10.32 -5.47 6.90
N ALA A 78 -9.40 -6.03 6.13
CA ALA A 78 -8.71 -7.27 6.49
C ALA A 78 -7.86 -7.11 7.76
N LEU A 79 -7.15 -5.98 7.91
CA LEU A 79 -6.39 -5.65 9.12
C LEU A 79 -7.29 -5.58 10.35
N LEU A 80 -8.44 -4.90 10.26
CA LEU A 80 -9.41 -4.82 11.35
C LEU A 80 -9.94 -6.21 11.74
N ALA A 81 -10.28 -7.04 10.75
CA ALA A 81 -10.74 -8.41 11.01
C ALA A 81 -9.67 -9.24 11.74
N GLY A 82 -8.38 -9.03 11.38
CA GLY A 82 -7.25 -9.64 12.09
C GLY A 82 -7.17 -9.23 13.56
N VAL A 83 -7.32 -7.92 13.85
CA VAL A 83 -7.32 -7.40 15.24
C VAL A 83 -8.48 -8.00 16.04
N VAL A 84 -9.68 -8.05 15.47
CA VAL A 84 -10.86 -8.62 16.15
C VAL A 84 -10.63 -10.08 16.50
N ARG A 85 -10.12 -10.87 15.54
CA ARG A 85 -9.81 -12.29 15.77
C ARG A 85 -8.74 -12.44 16.86
N LEU A 86 -7.65 -11.69 16.79
CA LEU A 86 -6.60 -11.71 17.80
C LEU A 86 -7.16 -11.40 19.20
N ALA A 87 -8.01 -10.38 19.32
CA ALA A 87 -8.63 -10.02 20.59
C ALA A 87 -9.57 -11.09 21.13
N GLN A 88 -10.20 -11.89 20.26
CA GLN A 88 -11.03 -13.04 20.64
C GLN A 88 -10.20 -14.23 21.13
N GLU A 89 -9.02 -14.44 20.53
CA GLU A 89 -8.14 -15.56 20.81
C GLU A 89 -7.20 -15.29 21.99
N THR A 90 -6.84 -14.02 22.24
CA THR A 90 -5.97 -13.62 23.35
C THR A 90 -6.71 -13.70 24.68
N ILE A 91 -6.19 -14.50 25.62
CA ILE A 91 -6.77 -14.63 26.95
C ILE A 91 -6.03 -13.74 27.95
N ARG A 92 -6.75 -12.86 28.63
CA ARG A 92 -6.25 -12.00 29.70
C ARG A 92 -7.11 -12.17 30.95
N GLU A 93 -6.48 -12.38 32.07
CA GLU A 93 -7.20 -12.58 33.36
C GLU A 93 -8.31 -13.63 33.25
N GLY A 94 -8.07 -14.71 32.47
CA GLY A 94 -9.01 -15.83 32.34
C GLY A 94 -10.19 -15.61 31.39
N ARG A 95 -10.20 -14.51 30.61
CA ARG A 95 -11.29 -14.21 29.64
C ARG A 95 -10.69 -13.66 28.31
N PRO A 96 -11.43 -13.75 27.19
CA PRO A 96 -11.00 -13.14 25.94
C PRO A 96 -10.80 -11.62 26.07
N ALA A 97 -9.69 -11.12 25.54
CA ALA A 97 -9.35 -9.70 25.61
C ALA A 97 -10.40 -8.78 24.95
N ILE A 98 -11.17 -9.31 24.00
CA ILE A 98 -12.29 -8.56 23.38
C ILE A 98 -13.39 -8.17 24.36
N GLU A 99 -13.46 -8.81 25.54
CA GLU A 99 -14.42 -8.45 26.58
C GLU A 99 -13.97 -7.24 27.41
N GLU A 100 -12.68 -6.86 27.33
CA GLU A 100 -12.16 -5.70 28.04
C GLU A 100 -12.69 -4.39 27.42
N PRO A 101 -13.19 -3.46 28.25
CA PRO A 101 -13.74 -2.19 27.76
C PRO A 101 -12.76 -1.38 26.89
N ASN A 102 -11.49 -1.33 27.29
CA ASN A 102 -10.46 -0.59 26.56
C ASN A 102 -10.17 -1.19 25.17
N VAL A 103 -10.10 -2.53 25.08
CA VAL A 103 -9.93 -3.26 23.82
C VAL A 103 -11.12 -3.01 22.90
N ARG A 104 -12.33 -3.09 23.44
CA ARG A 104 -13.56 -2.80 22.67
C ARG A 104 -13.58 -1.37 22.13
N GLN A 105 -13.17 -0.39 22.95
CA GLN A 105 -13.09 1.01 22.51
C GLN A 105 -12.04 1.22 21.42
N ALA A 106 -10.88 0.58 21.52
CA ALA A 106 -9.85 0.63 20.48
C ALA A 106 -10.36 0.05 19.16
N ILE A 107 -11.01 -1.12 19.21
CA ILE A 107 -11.59 -1.77 18.02
C ILE A 107 -12.71 -0.90 17.43
N ALA A 108 -13.61 -0.35 18.25
CA ALA A 108 -14.71 0.50 17.76
C ALA A 108 -14.17 1.77 17.07
N LYS A 109 -13.09 2.37 17.59
CA LYS A 109 -12.42 3.51 16.96
C LYS A 109 -11.82 3.12 15.61
N LEU A 110 -11.11 1.99 15.53
CA LEU A 110 -10.55 1.46 14.30
C LEU A 110 -11.65 1.20 13.27
N GLU A 111 -12.77 0.59 13.67
CA GLU A 111 -13.90 0.34 12.78
C GLU A 111 -14.47 1.63 12.21
N GLY A 112 -14.61 2.68 13.01
CA GLY A 112 -15.04 4.00 12.54
C GLY A 112 -14.13 4.54 11.42
N TYR A 113 -12.81 4.45 11.58
CA TYR A 113 -11.86 4.88 10.55
C TYR A 113 -11.90 3.99 9.31
N VAL A 114 -11.99 2.68 9.47
CA VAL A 114 -12.10 1.72 8.36
C VAL A 114 -13.38 1.95 7.56
N CYS A 115 -14.51 2.18 8.22
CA CYS A 115 -15.77 2.52 7.54
C CYS A 115 -15.65 3.85 6.79
N ALA A 116 -15.13 4.89 7.40
CA ALA A 116 -14.92 6.18 6.74
C ALA A 116 -14.01 6.05 5.50
N HIS A 117 -12.95 5.26 5.60
CA HIS A 117 -12.06 4.96 4.48
C HIS A 117 -12.79 4.21 3.36
N GLN A 118 -13.59 3.21 3.68
CA GLN A 118 -14.38 2.43 2.72
C GLN A 118 -15.37 3.33 1.95
N TYR A 119 -16.11 4.19 2.65
CA TYR A 119 -17.05 5.10 2.01
C TYR A 119 -16.35 6.19 1.19
N SER A 120 -15.16 6.61 1.57
CA SER A 120 -14.32 7.49 0.75
C SER A 120 -13.93 6.80 -0.56
N GLY A 121 -13.61 5.50 -0.53
CA GLY A 121 -13.35 4.69 -1.72
C GLY A 121 -14.58 4.61 -2.64
N TYR A 122 -15.76 4.33 -2.10
CA TYR A 122 -17.01 4.31 -2.89
C TYR A 122 -17.30 5.66 -3.54
N ARG A 123 -17.09 6.76 -2.82
CA ARG A 123 -17.22 8.11 -3.38
C ARG A 123 -16.24 8.35 -4.52
N GLN A 124 -15.00 7.87 -4.40
CA GLN A 124 -14.01 7.95 -5.47
C GLN A 124 -14.48 7.20 -6.71
N PHE A 125 -14.89 5.94 -6.58
CA PHE A 125 -15.39 5.14 -7.70
C PHE A 125 -16.60 5.78 -8.38
N THR A 126 -17.51 6.36 -7.60
CA THR A 126 -18.68 7.07 -8.14
C THR A 126 -18.27 8.26 -8.98
N LYS A 127 -17.27 9.04 -8.54
CA LYS A 127 -16.76 10.18 -9.29
C LYS A 127 -16.05 9.75 -10.56
N ASP A 128 -15.17 8.74 -10.46
CA ASP A 128 -14.46 8.19 -11.62
C ASP A 128 -15.44 7.65 -12.68
N ALA A 129 -16.51 6.96 -12.26
CA ALA A 129 -17.56 6.47 -13.16
C ALA A 129 -18.34 7.57 -13.87
N LYS A 130 -18.42 8.75 -13.26
CA LYS A 130 -19.05 9.96 -13.85
C LYS A 130 -18.07 10.79 -14.69
N GLY A 131 -16.82 10.38 -14.82
CA GLY A 131 -15.75 11.17 -15.46
C GLY A 131 -15.33 12.40 -14.65
N GLU A 132 -15.72 12.49 -13.38
CA GLU A 132 -15.35 13.58 -12.49
C GLU A 132 -13.99 13.30 -11.86
N SER A 133 -13.23 14.35 -11.53
CA SER A 133 -11.99 14.19 -10.76
C SER A 133 -12.30 13.78 -9.33
N ALA A 134 -11.66 12.70 -8.85
CA ALA A 134 -11.70 12.33 -7.44
C ALA A 134 -10.98 13.36 -6.53
N GLY A 135 -10.18 14.24 -7.12
CA GLY A 135 -9.54 15.35 -6.43
C GLY A 135 -8.66 14.90 -5.28
N ILE A 136 -8.83 15.52 -4.11
CA ILE A 136 -8.03 15.26 -2.90
C ILE A 136 -8.27 13.87 -2.30
N ILE A 137 -9.38 13.20 -2.63
CA ILE A 137 -9.75 11.90 -2.04
C ILE A 137 -8.64 10.87 -2.27
N ASN A 138 -8.06 10.83 -3.49
CA ASN A 138 -6.97 9.90 -3.81
C ASN A 138 -5.71 10.12 -2.96
N MET A 139 -5.41 11.38 -2.64
CA MET A 139 -4.27 11.70 -1.79
C MET A 139 -4.55 11.37 -0.32
N MET A 140 -5.78 11.59 0.14
CA MET A 140 -6.19 11.28 1.50
C MET A 140 -6.21 9.78 1.77
N ASN A 141 -6.61 8.95 0.80
CA ASN A 141 -6.72 7.51 1.00
C ASN A 141 -5.41 6.88 1.45
N LYS A 142 -4.27 7.29 0.88
CA LYS A 142 -2.96 6.78 1.33
C LYS A 142 -2.65 7.16 2.78
N ILE A 143 -2.88 8.41 3.16
CA ILE A 143 -2.63 8.88 4.53
C ILE A 143 -3.54 8.14 5.50
N VAL A 144 -4.82 8.04 5.18
CA VAL A 144 -5.81 7.37 6.04
C VAL A 144 -5.49 5.90 6.21
N SER A 145 -5.18 5.17 5.12
CA SER A 145 -4.82 3.76 5.20
C SER A 145 -3.54 3.51 5.99
N THR A 146 -2.54 4.38 5.84
CA THR A 146 -1.29 4.30 6.61
C THR A 146 -1.53 4.54 8.09
N ASN A 147 -2.35 5.53 8.46
CA ASN A 147 -2.69 5.81 9.85
C ASN A 147 -3.48 4.65 10.49
N ILE A 148 -4.44 4.07 9.75
CA ILE A 148 -5.14 2.87 10.18
C ILE A 148 -4.15 1.72 10.42
N GLY A 149 -3.19 1.51 9.53
CA GLY A 149 -2.15 0.50 9.70
C GLY A 149 -1.33 0.70 10.98
N HIS A 150 -0.93 1.93 11.27
CA HIS A 150 -0.22 2.27 12.51
C HIS A 150 -1.07 2.04 13.76
N ASP A 151 -2.35 2.43 13.74
CA ASP A 151 -3.25 2.23 14.88
C ASP A 151 -3.55 0.74 15.09
N VAL A 152 -3.66 -0.05 13.99
CA VAL A 152 -3.75 -1.51 14.04
C VAL A 152 -2.51 -2.11 14.69
N ALA A 153 -1.30 -1.74 14.23
CA ALA A 153 -0.05 -2.25 14.78
C ALA A 153 0.07 -1.96 16.28
N ARG A 154 -0.27 -0.73 16.70
CA ARG A 154 -0.30 -0.36 18.12
C ARG A 154 -1.28 -1.21 18.91
N THR A 155 -2.50 -1.39 18.41
CA THR A 155 -3.51 -2.21 19.07
C THR A 155 -3.09 -3.67 19.18
N VAL A 156 -2.42 -4.21 18.17
CA VAL A 156 -1.85 -5.58 18.19
C VAL A 156 -0.77 -5.69 19.26
N LEU A 157 0.17 -4.75 19.30
CA LEU A 157 1.23 -4.74 20.33
C LEU A 157 0.64 -4.62 21.75
N ASP A 158 -0.36 -3.77 21.95
CA ASP A 158 -1.06 -3.64 23.23
C ASP A 158 -1.79 -4.94 23.60
N LEU A 159 -2.35 -5.68 22.63
CA LEU A 159 -2.99 -6.98 22.85
C LEU A 159 -1.98 -8.08 23.23
N LEU A 160 -0.84 -8.13 22.57
CA LEU A 160 0.18 -9.15 22.79
C LEU A 160 1.06 -8.86 24.02
N GLY A 161 1.16 -7.58 24.45
CA GLY A 161 2.04 -7.20 25.55
C GLY A 161 3.50 -7.58 25.26
N ASP A 162 4.14 -8.21 26.21
CA ASP A 162 5.57 -8.60 26.10
C ASP A 162 5.82 -9.59 24.94
N GLU A 163 4.86 -10.45 24.61
CA GLU A 163 4.96 -11.37 23.45
C GLU A 163 5.06 -10.61 22.12
N GLY A 164 4.45 -9.42 22.03
CA GLY A 164 4.53 -8.58 20.84
C GLY A 164 5.91 -7.99 20.58
N LEU A 165 6.81 -8.02 21.54
CA LEU A 165 8.21 -7.60 21.41
C LEU A 165 9.12 -8.73 20.92
N MET A 166 8.65 -9.96 20.96
CA MET A 166 9.37 -11.12 20.45
C MET A 166 9.16 -11.21 18.94
N GLY A 167 10.24 -11.34 18.18
CA GLY A 167 10.14 -11.63 16.74
C GLY A 167 9.38 -12.94 16.50
N ALA A 168 8.82 -13.10 15.32
CA ALA A 168 8.26 -14.40 14.92
C ALA A 168 9.32 -15.47 15.14
N SER A 169 9.01 -16.45 15.98
CA SER A 169 9.85 -17.66 16.09
C SER A 169 9.79 -18.41 14.76
N ASP A 170 10.96 -18.71 14.20
CA ASP A 170 11.11 -19.56 13.02
C ASP A 170 10.41 -20.91 13.20
#